data_17b345400e764ca3b82fa9d650b3c516
#
_entry.id   17b345400e764ca3b82fa9d650b3c516
#
_cell.length_a   1.000
_cell.length_b   1.000
_cell.length_c   1.000
_cell.angle_alpha   90.00
_cell.angle_beta   90.00
_cell.angle_gamma   90.00
#
_symmetry.space_group_name_H-M   'P 1'
#
loop_
_entity.id
_entity.type
_entity.pdbx_description
1 polymer ?
#
loop_
_entity_poly.entity_id
_entity_poly.type
_entity_poly.pdbx_seq_one_letter_code
_entity_poly.pdbx_strand_id
1 'polypeptide(L)'
;MRRQDREMTREFALMVVDKCEYTTLATVNADGTPYIVPLSFARVDEYIYFHCAPVGHKLDNLRHNSKVCMNFVTGTHVLPEQITTEYESATVFGTAMEVTDTDTKMLGMRAIMQKYSAVIMHKFEHIMQTAGTSERMAVWRVHIDSISGKCNDKTGKYSEHKMHP
;
A
#
# COMPACT_ATOMS: atom_id res chain seq x y z
N MET A 1 -13.27 15.28 -5.05
CA MET A 1 -13.67 14.75 -3.69
C MET A 1 -14.80 15.60 -3.12
N ARG A 2 -15.77 15.04 -2.36
CA ARG A 2 -16.88 15.82 -1.78
C ARG A 2 -16.40 16.80 -0.67
N ARG A 3 -15.50 16.37 0.19
CA ARG A 3 -14.89 17.18 1.26
C ARG A 3 -13.56 17.74 0.76
N GLN A 4 -13.65 18.80 -0.05
CA GLN A 4 -12.48 19.49 -0.62
C GLN A 4 -11.58 20.10 0.46
N ASP A 5 -12.19 20.56 1.57
CA ASP A 5 -11.46 21.06 2.75
C ASP A 5 -10.49 20.06 3.39
N ARG A 6 -10.61 18.77 3.04
CA ARG A 6 -9.77 17.67 3.53
C ARG A 6 -8.89 17.07 2.44
N GLU A 7 -8.99 17.58 1.23
CA GLU A 7 -8.20 17.07 0.09
C GLU A 7 -6.76 17.54 0.19
N MET A 8 -5.84 16.59 0.01
CA MET A 8 -4.40 16.79 0.21
C MET A 8 -3.65 16.52 -1.08
N THR A 9 -2.48 17.11 -1.20
CA THR A 9 -1.60 16.96 -2.37
C THR A 9 -1.17 15.50 -2.59
N ARG A 10 -0.66 15.20 -3.78
CA ARG A 10 -0.06 13.91 -4.11
C ARG A 10 1.11 13.56 -3.18
N GLU A 11 1.95 14.55 -2.87
CA GLU A 11 3.12 14.39 -1.99
C GLU A 11 2.69 13.94 -0.59
N PHE A 12 1.63 14.57 -0.05
CA PHE A 12 1.03 14.14 1.21
C PHE A 12 0.53 12.68 1.13
N ALA A 13 -0.17 12.33 0.06
CA ALA A 13 -0.71 10.99 -0.11
C ALA A 13 0.40 9.93 -0.18
N LEU A 14 1.51 10.20 -0.89
CA LEU A 14 2.68 9.33 -0.93
C LEU A 14 3.36 9.23 0.44
N MET A 15 3.47 10.33 1.19
CA MET A 15 3.98 10.32 2.56
C MET A 15 3.14 9.41 3.47
N VAL A 16 1.81 9.45 3.35
CA VAL A 16 0.90 8.55 4.10
C VAL A 16 1.14 7.09 3.72
N VAL A 17 1.30 6.78 2.43
CA VAL A 17 1.64 5.43 1.97
C VAL A 17 2.94 4.95 2.62
N ASP A 18 3.99 5.76 2.60
CA ASP A 18 5.29 5.37 3.16
C ASP A 18 5.25 5.18 4.68
N LYS A 19 4.46 6.00 5.38
CA LYS A 19 4.31 5.98 6.84
C LYS A 19 3.48 4.80 7.35
N CYS A 20 2.52 4.29 6.56
CA CYS A 20 1.64 3.20 6.99
C CYS A 20 2.39 1.89 7.18
N GLU A 21 2.10 1.18 8.27
CA GLU A 21 2.66 -0.14 8.55
C GLU A 21 2.02 -1.25 7.71
N TYR A 22 0.74 -1.13 7.38
CA TYR A 22 0.02 -2.07 6.52
C TYR A 22 -0.99 -1.31 5.65
N THR A 23 -1.48 -1.98 4.64
CA THR A 23 -2.55 -1.50 3.76
C THR A 23 -3.65 -2.53 3.63
N THR A 24 -4.83 -2.10 3.22
CA THR A 24 -5.86 -3.02 2.73
C THR A 24 -5.88 -3.01 1.21
N LEU A 25 -5.81 -4.20 0.61
CA LEU A 25 -5.91 -4.42 -0.83
C LEU A 25 -7.31 -4.91 -1.16
N ALA A 26 -8.05 -4.14 -1.94
CA ALA A 26 -9.34 -4.53 -2.50
C ALA A 26 -9.15 -5.07 -3.91
N THR A 27 -9.72 -6.23 -4.17
CA THR A 27 -9.80 -6.93 -5.46
C THR A 27 -11.24 -7.27 -5.77
N VAL A 28 -11.51 -7.81 -6.95
CA VAL A 28 -12.84 -8.21 -7.40
C VAL A 28 -12.83 -9.68 -7.76
N ASN A 29 -13.78 -10.43 -7.22
CA ASN A 29 -14.02 -11.83 -7.56
C ASN A 29 -14.53 -11.97 -8.99
N ALA A 30 -14.46 -13.18 -9.56
CA ALA A 30 -14.94 -13.45 -10.91
C ALA A 30 -16.45 -13.16 -11.10
N ASP A 31 -17.23 -13.23 -10.02
CA ASP A 31 -18.66 -12.89 -10.01
C ASP A 31 -18.94 -11.39 -9.79
N GLY A 32 -17.89 -10.55 -9.72
CA GLY A 32 -18.00 -9.11 -9.51
C GLY A 32 -18.10 -8.69 -8.04
N THR A 33 -18.15 -9.62 -7.08
CA THR A 33 -18.19 -9.26 -5.67
C THR A 33 -16.84 -8.74 -5.17
N PRO A 34 -16.80 -7.74 -4.28
CA PRO A 34 -15.54 -7.21 -3.75
C PRO A 34 -14.91 -8.18 -2.73
N TYR A 35 -13.58 -8.22 -2.72
CA TYR A 35 -12.80 -8.95 -1.75
C TYR A 35 -11.66 -8.07 -1.24
N ILE A 36 -11.44 -8.03 0.07
CA ILE A 36 -10.46 -7.17 0.71
C ILE A 36 -9.60 -7.94 1.71
N VAL A 37 -8.29 -7.67 1.71
CA VAL A 37 -7.33 -8.27 2.64
C VAL A 37 -6.31 -7.24 3.12
N PRO A 38 -5.86 -7.32 4.38
CA PRO A 38 -4.70 -6.57 4.85
C PRO A 38 -3.42 -7.21 4.32
N LEU A 39 -2.39 -6.39 4.07
CA LEU A 39 -1.06 -6.87 3.72
C LEU A 39 0.05 -5.88 4.08
N SER A 40 1.25 -6.41 4.31
CA SER A 40 2.48 -5.64 4.42
C SER A 40 3.00 -5.30 3.03
N PHE A 41 3.57 -4.12 2.88
CA PHE A 41 3.98 -3.59 1.59
C PHE A 41 5.17 -2.63 1.72
N ALA A 42 5.85 -2.36 0.62
CA ALA A 42 6.77 -1.23 0.51
C ALA A 42 6.59 -0.53 -0.83
N ARG A 43 6.73 0.79 -0.84
CA ARG A 43 6.73 1.57 -2.08
C ARG A 43 8.16 1.81 -2.57
N VAL A 44 8.34 1.66 -3.88
CA VAL A 44 9.54 2.10 -4.61
C VAL A 44 9.03 2.87 -5.83
N ASP A 45 9.33 4.16 -5.89
CA ASP A 45 8.86 5.08 -6.92
C ASP A 45 7.33 5.02 -7.11
N GLU A 46 6.85 4.66 -8.29
CA GLU A 46 5.44 4.56 -8.66
C GLU A 46 4.86 3.15 -8.43
N TYR A 47 5.58 2.27 -7.71
CA TYR A 47 5.15 0.90 -7.48
C TYR A 47 5.04 0.57 -6.00
N ILE A 48 3.98 -0.15 -5.63
CA ILE A 48 3.77 -0.72 -4.31
C ILE A 48 3.99 -2.23 -4.40
N TYR A 49 4.99 -2.73 -3.69
CA TYR A 49 5.38 -4.13 -3.68
C TYR A 49 4.80 -4.85 -2.47
N PHE A 50 4.35 -6.08 -2.68
CA PHE A 50 4.00 -7.00 -1.60
C PHE A 50 4.39 -8.44 -1.97
N HIS A 51 4.52 -9.29 -0.97
CA HIS A 51 4.75 -10.72 -1.18
C HIS A 51 3.68 -11.56 -0.48
N CYS A 52 3.49 -12.78 -0.95
CA CYS A 52 2.54 -13.73 -0.36
C CYS A 52 2.86 -15.16 -0.78
N ALA A 53 2.08 -16.12 -0.29
CA ALA A 53 2.10 -17.48 -0.82
C ALA A 53 1.76 -17.48 -2.32
N PRO A 54 2.31 -18.42 -3.12
CA PRO A 54 2.14 -18.44 -4.58
C PRO A 54 0.73 -18.80 -5.05
N VAL A 55 -0.13 -19.23 -4.13
CA VAL A 55 -1.54 -19.58 -4.37
C VAL A 55 -2.45 -18.93 -3.35
N GLY A 56 -3.69 -18.70 -3.72
CA GLY A 56 -4.74 -18.20 -2.83
C GLY A 56 -5.67 -17.19 -3.49
N HIS A 57 -6.82 -16.99 -2.87
CA HIS A 57 -7.96 -16.26 -3.41
C HIS A 57 -7.60 -14.87 -3.97
N LYS A 58 -6.78 -14.08 -3.26
CA LYS A 58 -6.37 -12.77 -3.80
C LYS A 58 -5.59 -12.88 -5.10
N LEU A 59 -4.77 -13.94 -5.30
CA LEU A 59 -4.01 -14.13 -6.53
C LEU A 59 -4.91 -14.59 -7.67
N ASP A 60 -5.90 -15.40 -7.39
CA ASP A 60 -6.89 -15.80 -8.38
C ASP A 60 -7.65 -14.57 -8.88
N ASN A 61 -8.04 -13.67 -7.96
CA ASN A 61 -8.66 -12.40 -8.30
C ASN A 61 -7.74 -11.50 -9.13
N LEU A 62 -6.47 -11.34 -8.73
CA LEU A 62 -5.50 -10.49 -9.44
C LEU A 62 -5.18 -11.00 -10.85
N ARG A 63 -5.15 -12.32 -11.05
CA ARG A 63 -4.97 -12.95 -12.37
C ARG A 63 -6.21 -12.77 -13.24
N HIS A 64 -7.40 -12.77 -12.63
CA HIS A 64 -8.66 -12.53 -13.33
C HIS A 64 -8.85 -11.05 -13.67
N ASN A 65 -8.61 -10.16 -12.72
CA ASN A 65 -8.74 -8.71 -12.86
C ASN A 65 -7.61 -8.00 -12.10
N SER A 66 -6.70 -7.40 -12.84
CA SER A 66 -5.53 -6.72 -12.30
C SER A 66 -5.82 -5.33 -11.68
N LYS A 67 -7.03 -4.79 -11.87
CA LYS A 67 -7.39 -3.49 -11.29
C LYS A 67 -7.71 -3.62 -9.80
N VAL A 68 -7.05 -2.78 -9.01
CA VAL A 68 -7.12 -2.83 -7.55
C VAL A 68 -7.34 -1.44 -6.96
N CYS A 69 -7.84 -1.45 -5.72
CA CYS A 69 -7.84 -0.29 -4.86
C CYS A 69 -7.11 -0.62 -3.56
N MET A 70 -6.21 0.27 -3.13
CA MET A 70 -5.50 0.13 -1.86
C MET A 70 -5.82 1.32 -0.97
N ASN A 71 -6.05 1.04 0.32
CA ASN A 71 -6.33 2.09 1.30
C ASN A 71 -5.30 2.08 2.42
N PHE A 72 -4.79 3.26 2.74
CA PHE A 72 -3.77 3.54 3.74
C PHE A 72 -4.35 4.51 4.76
N VAL A 73 -4.29 4.18 6.03
CA VAL A 73 -4.79 5.04 7.12
C VAL A 73 -3.78 5.03 8.25
N THR A 74 -3.46 6.22 8.72
CA THR A 74 -2.55 6.42 9.86
C THR A 74 -2.96 7.67 10.65
N GLY A 75 -2.30 7.93 11.77
CA GLY A 75 -2.53 9.13 12.57
C GLY A 75 -3.97 9.26 13.07
N THR A 76 -4.65 8.13 13.35
CA THR A 76 -6.03 8.15 13.82
C THR A 76 -6.11 8.56 15.29
N HIS A 77 -6.94 9.56 15.59
CA HIS A 77 -7.23 10.01 16.94
C HIS A 77 -8.70 10.41 17.07
N VAL A 78 -9.43 9.73 17.94
CA VAL A 78 -10.84 10.04 18.18
C VAL A 78 -10.94 11.28 19.08
N LEU A 79 -11.76 12.23 18.69
CA LEU A 79 -12.09 13.43 19.45
C LEU A 79 -13.57 13.35 19.90
N PRO A 80 -13.87 12.73 21.05
CA PRO A 80 -15.25 12.42 21.45
C PRO A 80 -16.10 13.69 21.60
N GLU A 81 -15.55 14.73 22.20
CA GLU A 81 -16.25 16.00 22.44
C GLU A 81 -16.61 16.76 21.16
N GLN A 82 -15.86 16.51 20.07
CA GLN A 82 -16.11 17.09 18.74
C GLN A 82 -16.87 16.15 17.80
N ILE A 83 -17.23 14.95 18.29
CA ILE A 83 -17.91 13.90 17.53
C ILE A 83 -17.20 13.67 16.17
N THR A 84 -15.87 13.57 16.20
CA THR A 84 -15.05 13.41 14.99
C THR A 84 -13.79 12.59 15.28
N THR A 85 -13.11 12.20 14.18
CA THR A 85 -11.82 11.51 14.23
C THR A 85 -10.83 12.27 13.37
N GLU A 86 -9.65 12.57 13.92
CA GLU A 86 -8.49 12.96 13.13
C GLU A 86 -7.92 11.74 12.44
N TYR A 87 -7.40 11.92 11.23
CA TYR A 87 -6.75 10.86 10.46
C TYR A 87 -5.93 11.44 9.29
N GLU A 88 -4.97 10.65 8.87
CA GLU A 88 -4.27 10.80 7.60
C GLU A 88 -4.60 9.57 6.74
N SER A 89 -5.01 9.77 5.50
CA SER A 89 -5.32 8.65 4.61
C SER A 89 -4.91 8.90 3.17
N ALA A 90 -4.58 7.81 2.48
CA ALA A 90 -4.39 7.78 1.03
C ALA A 90 -5.19 6.63 0.42
N THR A 91 -5.72 6.87 -0.77
CA THR A 91 -6.37 5.84 -1.59
C THR A 91 -5.66 5.79 -2.92
N VAL A 92 -5.20 4.60 -3.28
CA VAL A 92 -4.52 4.29 -4.54
C VAL A 92 -5.44 3.43 -5.39
N PHE A 93 -5.69 3.85 -6.63
CA PHE A 93 -6.18 2.98 -7.69
C PHE A 93 -4.98 2.58 -8.55
N GLY A 94 -4.87 1.30 -8.84
CA GLY A 94 -3.68 0.80 -9.51
C GLY A 94 -3.92 -0.47 -10.30
N THR A 95 -2.85 -0.87 -11.00
CA THR A 95 -2.81 -2.09 -11.79
C THR A 95 -1.77 -3.04 -11.20
N ALA A 96 -2.22 -4.20 -10.75
CA ALA A 96 -1.37 -5.23 -10.16
C ALA A 96 -0.69 -6.07 -11.23
N MET A 97 0.58 -6.43 -11.01
CA MET A 97 1.39 -7.26 -11.89
C MET A 97 2.20 -8.25 -11.06
N GLU A 98 2.23 -9.51 -11.48
CA GLU A 98 3.13 -10.51 -10.90
C GLU A 98 4.57 -10.20 -11.32
N VAL A 99 5.51 -10.23 -10.38
CA VAL A 99 6.93 -9.98 -10.62
C VAL A 99 7.60 -11.31 -10.93
N THR A 100 8.02 -11.49 -12.18
CA THR A 100 8.65 -12.74 -12.66
C THR A 100 10.16 -12.61 -12.82
N ASP A 101 10.67 -11.40 -13.06
CA ASP A 101 12.10 -11.17 -13.19
C ASP A 101 12.79 -11.03 -11.83
N THR A 102 14.02 -11.54 -11.76
CA THR A 102 14.79 -11.61 -10.50
C THR A 102 15.14 -10.24 -9.95
N ASP A 103 15.54 -9.30 -10.79
CA ASP A 103 16.03 -7.99 -10.33
C ASP A 103 14.90 -7.17 -9.69
N THR A 104 13.73 -7.12 -10.34
CA THR A 104 12.54 -6.46 -9.79
C THR A 104 12.06 -7.16 -8.51
N LYS A 105 12.14 -8.50 -8.46
CA LYS A 105 11.80 -9.28 -7.25
C LYS A 105 12.73 -8.92 -6.09
N MET A 106 14.03 -8.87 -6.34
CA MET A 106 15.02 -8.49 -5.33
C MET A 106 14.84 -7.05 -4.87
N LEU A 107 14.53 -6.12 -5.77
CA LEU A 107 14.24 -4.72 -5.45
C LEU A 107 13.03 -4.62 -4.50
N GLY A 108 11.91 -5.22 -4.83
CA GLY A 108 10.70 -5.19 -4.02
C GLY A 108 10.89 -5.84 -2.65
N MET A 109 11.53 -7.01 -2.61
CA MET A 109 11.79 -7.71 -1.35
C MET A 109 12.80 -6.97 -0.46
N ARG A 110 13.80 -6.30 -1.05
CA ARG A 110 14.74 -5.46 -0.31
C ARG A 110 14.01 -4.28 0.35
N ALA A 111 13.11 -3.63 -0.38
CA ALA A 111 12.31 -2.53 0.14
C ALA A 111 11.39 -2.99 1.29
N ILE A 112 10.74 -4.14 1.15
CA ILE A 112 9.89 -4.73 2.19
C ILE A 112 10.73 -5.08 3.43
N MET A 113 11.87 -5.75 3.26
CA MET A 113 12.74 -6.08 4.40
C MET A 113 13.31 -4.84 5.07
N GLN A 114 13.69 -3.81 4.30
CA GLN A 114 14.15 -2.54 4.86
C GLN A 114 13.08 -1.89 5.74
N LYS A 115 11.82 -1.95 5.33
CA LYS A 115 10.69 -1.36 6.07
C LYS A 115 10.36 -2.13 7.36
N TYR A 116 10.34 -3.47 7.32
CA TYR A 116 9.81 -4.28 8.42
C TYR A 116 10.86 -5.05 9.21
N SER A 117 12.04 -5.22 8.67
CA SER A 117 13.07 -6.11 9.20
C SER A 117 14.48 -5.55 9.05
N ALA A 118 14.63 -4.23 9.12
CA ALA A 118 15.91 -3.54 8.91
C ALA A 118 17.07 -4.13 9.75
N VAL A 119 16.78 -4.60 10.95
CA VAL A 119 17.77 -5.19 11.87
C VAL A 119 18.42 -6.47 11.34
N ILE A 120 17.76 -7.17 10.41
CA ILE A 120 18.29 -8.41 9.81
C ILE A 120 18.63 -8.25 8.33
N MET A 121 18.76 -7.03 7.80
CA MET A 121 19.14 -6.78 6.41
C MET A 121 20.45 -7.45 5.99
N HIS A 122 21.38 -7.65 6.92
CA HIS A 122 22.64 -8.39 6.68
C HIS A 122 22.40 -9.86 6.27
N LYS A 123 21.19 -10.41 6.50
CA LYS A 123 20.81 -11.78 6.10
C LYS A 123 20.01 -11.82 4.79
N PHE A 124 19.77 -10.68 4.15
CA PHE A 124 18.86 -10.57 2.98
C PHE A 124 19.17 -11.59 1.89
N GLU A 125 20.43 -11.66 1.44
CA GLU A 125 20.83 -12.57 0.35
C GLU A 125 20.59 -14.05 0.72
N HIS A 126 20.93 -14.45 1.94
CA HIS A 126 20.67 -15.80 2.43
C HIS A 126 19.16 -16.12 2.49
N ILE A 127 18.34 -15.18 2.98
CA ILE A 127 16.89 -15.34 3.04
C ILE A 127 16.32 -15.49 1.62
N MET A 128 16.76 -14.67 0.66
CA MET A 128 16.28 -14.76 -0.72
C MET A 128 16.67 -16.07 -1.40
N GLN A 129 17.86 -16.62 -1.10
CA GLN A 129 18.29 -17.92 -1.62
C GLN A 129 17.49 -19.09 -1.05
N THR A 130 17.01 -19.00 0.19
CA THR A 130 16.35 -20.11 0.89
C THR A 130 14.84 -20.04 0.87
N ALA A 131 14.26 -18.85 1.11
CA ALA A 131 12.81 -18.62 1.21
C ALA A 131 12.23 -17.87 0.01
N GLY A 132 13.07 -17.19 -0.76
CA GLY A 132 12.66 -16.35 -1.90
C GLY A 132 12.38 -17.10 -3.20
N THR A 133 12.32 -18.44 -3.18
CA THR A 133 12.03 -19.25 -4.37
C THR A 133 10.58 -19.06 -4.82
N SER A 134 10.32 -19.17 -6.14
CA SER A 134 8.97 -19.03 -6.70
C SER A 134 7.97 -20.08 -6.19
N GLU A 135 8.46 -21.21 -5.71
CA GLU A 135 7.64 -22.27 -5.12
C GLU A 135 7.10 -21.90 -3.73
N ARG A 136 7.76 -20.99 -3.04
CA ARG A 136 7.42 -20.58 -1.67
C ARG A 136 6.82 -19.19 -1.58
N MET A 137 7.14 -18.31 -2.53
CA MET A 137 6.81 -16.90 -2.44
C MET A 137 6.55 -16.29 -3.81
N ALA A 138 5.36 -15.72 -3.99
CA ALA A 138 5.03 -14.82 -5.07
C ALA A 138 5.29 -13.37 -4.65
N VAL A 139 5.87 -12.58 -5.54
CA VAL A 139 6.02 -11.12 -5.39
C VAL A 139 5.15 -10.45 -6.43
N TRP A 140 4.41 -9.46 -5.99
CA TRP A 140 3.55 -8.64 -6.82
C TRP A 140 3.89 -7.18 -6.65
N ARG A 141 3.65 -6.40 -7.68
CA ARG A 141 3.70 -4.94 -7.61
C ARG A 141 2.41 -4.34 -8.15
N VAL A 142 2.01 -3.22 -7.57
CA VAL A 142 0.88 -2.40 -8.04
C VAL A 142 1.45 -1.09 -8.55
N HIS A 143 1.25 -0.80 -9.84
CA HIS A 143 1.53 0.52 -10.40
C HIS A 143 0.47 1.50 -9.87
N ILE A 144 0.89 2.67 -9.40
CA ILE A 144 -0.01 3.75 -8.94
C ILE A 144 -0.58 4.45 -10.16
N ASP A 145 -1.78 4.07 -10.61
CA ASP A 145 -2.47 4.71 -11.73
C ASP A 145 -3.04 6.08 -11.30
N SER A 146 -3.56 6.15 -10.08
CA SER A 146 -3.95 7.40 -9.44
C SER A 146 -3.88 7.28 -7.91
N ILE A 147 -3.66 8.41 -7.25
CA ILE A 147 -3.62 8.50 -5.79
C ILE A 147 -4.34 9.75 -5.33
N SER A 148 -5.05 9.65 -4.21
CA SER A 148 -5.66 10.79 -3.53
C SER A 148 -5.35 10.76 -2.04
N GLY A 149 -5.04 11.92 -1.47
CA GLY A 149 -4.81 12.13 -0.05
C GLY A 149 -6.02 12.77 0.62
N LYS A 150 -6.26 12.41 1.88
CA LYS A 150 -7.29 13.04 2.70
C LYS A 150 -6.83 13.12 4.15
N CYS A 151 -7.00 14.30 4.74
CA CYS A 151 -6.62 14.54 6.13
C CYS A 151 -7.73 15.27 6.88
N ASN A 152 -8.00 14.84 8.10
CA ASN A 152 -8.76 15.60 9.07
C ASN A 152 -7.82 15.95 10.22
N ASP A 153 -7.13 17.08 10.09
CA ASP A 153 -6.17 17.58 11.05
C ASP A 153 -6.72 18.87 11.67
N LYS A 154 -6.88 18.88 12.99
CA LYS A 154 -7.37 20.05 13.74
C LYS A 154 -6.24 20.96 14.21
N THR A 155 -5.00 20.53 14.10
CA THR A 155 -3.83 21.28 14.53
C THR A 155 -3.25 22.17 13.42
N GLY A 156 -3.63 21.93 12.16
CA GLY A 156 -3.06 22.62 11.01
C GLY A 156 -1.65 22.15 10.62
N LYS A 157 -1.21 21.01 11.17
CA LYS A 157 0.13 20.44 10.92
C LYS A 157 0.45 20.25 9.44
N TYR A 158 -0.57 19.96 8.63
CA TYR A 158 -0.42 19.69 7.21
C TYR A 158 -1.08 20.76 6.32
N SER A 159 -1.19 22.00 6.81
CA SER A 159 -1.81 23.11 6.07
C SER A 159 -1.18 23.36 4.70
N GLU A 160 0.15 23.22 4.60
CA GLU A 160 0.92 23.38 3.36
C GLU A 160 0.62 22.34 2.27
N HIS A 161 0.07 21.18 2.66
CA HIS A 161 -0.30 20.10 1.75
C HIS A 161 -1.78 20.12 1.34
N LYS A 162 -2.56 21.13 1.74
CA LYS A 162 -3.96 21.24 1.32
C LYS A 162 -4.07 21.65 -0.14
N MET A 163 -4.96 20.98 -0.88
CA MET A 163 -5.29 21.34 -2.27
C MET A 163 -6.15 22.60 -2.33
N HIS A 164 -6.99 22.81 -1.31
CA HIS A 164 -7.91 23.94 -1.19
C HIS A 164 -7.75 24.54 0.22
N PRO A 165 -6.89 25.55 0.40
CA PRO A 165 -6.66 26.19 1.69
C PRO A 165 -7.85 27.00 2.20
#